data_7ab28470ee20b47345bf9aa57eb8cb6e
#
_entry.id   7ab28470ee20b47345bf9aa57eb8cb6e
#
_cell.length_a   1.000
_cell.length_b   1.000
_cell.length_c   1.000
_cell.angle_alpha   90.00
_cell.angle_beta   90.00
_cell.angle_gamma   90.00
#
_symmetry.space_group_name_H-M   'P 1'
#
loop_
_entity.id
_entity.type
_entity.pdbx_description
1 polymer ?
#
loop_
_entity_poly.entity_id
_entity_poly.type
_entity_poly.pdbx_seq_one_letter_code
_entity_poly.pdbx_strand_id
1 'polypeptide(L)'
;MSSRLAGQVAIVTGGARQIGFAIASRFAAEGASVVLAQRSRDEGEAAEAAIRTAGGEATALTCDVADEDSVAGMVGRTLDLYGRLDVLVNNAGTGVAEHITDLSWDDYRRVIDINVGGVLLGTKYAARQMKVSGRGGSIINISSIQGVLPLRQSAVYAGSKGAVNLITQQTAADLGCFGIRVNAIAPGYIDNEMMHSYHTLVSETPGAAISAARGSIVLGRLGTTDDIAGPALFLASSDSAYVTGTLMLVDGGSQTHGAIA
;
A
#
# COMPACT_ATOMS: atom_id res chain seq x y z
N MET A 1 25.25 -6.28 -8.65
CA MET A 1 24.65 -5.87 -7.37
C MET A 1 23.78 -7.04 -6.91
N SER A 2 23.84 -7.45 -5.64
CA SER A 2 22.99 -8.55 -5.17
C SER A 2 21.54 -8.07 -5.15
N SER A 3 20.64 -8.81 -5.80
CA SER A 3 19.20 -8.53 -5.78
C SER A 3 18.67 -8.71 -4.36
N ARG A 4 18.11 -7.66 -3.77
CA ARG A 4 17.66 -7.63 -2.35
C ARG A 4 16.53 -8.60 -2.03
N LEU A 5 15.73 -8.97 -3.04
CA LEU A 5 14.58 -9.86 -2.92
C LEU A 5 14.75 -11.14 -3.75
N ALA A 6 15.99 -11.52 -4.10
CA ALA A 6 16.24 -12.70 -4.92
C ALA A 6 15.59 -13.97 -4.32
N GLY A 7 14.76 -14.65 -5.12
CA GLY A 7 14.07 -15.88 -4.75
C GLY A 7 12.95 -15.70 -3.71
N GLN A 8 12.54 -14.47 -3.41
CA GLN A 8 11.36 -14.17 -2.59
C GLN A 8 10.11 -14.05 -3.45
N VAL A 9 8.95 -14.31 -2.86
CA VAL A 9 7.64 -14.16 -3.48
C VAL A 9 6.87 -13.06 -2.76
N ALA A 10 6.42 -12.07 -3.53
CA ALA A 10 5.69 -10.93 -3.01
C ALA A 10 4.28 -10.84 -3.62
N ILE A 11 3.27 -10.55 -2.80
CA ILE A 11 1.95 -10.13 -3.26
C ILE A 11 1.82 -8.62 -3.09
N VAL A 12 1.34 -7.91 -4.12
CA VAL A 12 1.00 -6.49 -4.06
C VAL A 12 -0.47 -6.32 -4.45
N THR A 13 -1.33 -5.95 -3.48
CA THR A 13 -2.74 -5.66 -3.77
C THR A 13 -2.88 -4.28 -4.42
N GLY A 14 -3.75 -4.15 -5.43
CA GLY A 14 -3.78 -2.95 -6.28
C GLY A 14 -2.46 -2.76 -7.05
N GLY A 15 -1.77 -3.87 -7.39
CA GLY A 15 -0.41 -3.89 -7.93
C GLY A 15 -0.29 -3.48 -9.40
N ALA A 16 -1.41 -3.26 -10.10
CA ALA A 16 -1.37 -2.93 -11.53
C ALA A 16 -1.26 -1.42 -11.82
N ARG A 17 -1.41 -0.54 -10.83
CA ARG A 17 -1.47 0.91 -11.05
C ARG A 17 -0.71 1.69 -9.99
N GLN A 18 -0.25 2.89 -10.37
CA GLN A 18 0.25 3.93 -9.46
C GLN A 18 1.31 3.41 -8.47
N ILE A 19 1.15 3.66 -7.17
CA ILE A 19 2.06 3.23 -6.11
C ILE A 19 2.25 1.71 -6.12
N GLY A 20 1.15 0.95 -6.27
CA GLY A 20 1.22 -0.51 -6.30
C GLY A 20 2.09 -1.04 -7.44
N PHE A 21 1.94 -0.48 -8.65
CA PHE A 21 2.76 -0.85 -9.81
C PHE A 21 4.23 -0.48 -9.64
N ALA A 22 4.52 0.70 -9.09
CA ALA A 22 5.91 1.11 -8.82
C ALA A 22 6.58 0.19 -7.79
N ILE A 23 5.87 -0.21 -6.72
CA ILE A 23 6.37 -1.18 -5.74
C ILE A 23 6.61 -2.55 -6.41
N ALA A 24 5.62 -3.05 -7.16
CA ALA A 24 5.72 -4.34 -7.84
C ALA A 24 6.89 -4.39 -8.83
N SER A 25 7.02 -3.35 -9.67
CA SER A 25 8.12 -3.22 -10.63
C SER A 25 9.47 -3.17 -9.93
N ARG A 26 9.58 -2.42 -8.82
CA ARG A 26 10.81 -2.36 -8.03
C ARG A 26 11.15 -3.69 -7.41
N PHE A 27 10.19 -4.42 -6.85
CA PHE A 27 10.43 -5.74 -6.26
C PHE A 27 10.87 -6.76 -7.31
N ALA A 28 10.23 -6.76 -8.48
CA ALA A 28 10.63 -7.62 -9.59
C ALA A 28 12.04 -7.31 -10.10
N ALA A 29 12.42 -6.03 -10.21
CA ALA A 29 13.78 -5.60 -10.57
C ALA A 29 14.84 -6.02 -9.53
N GLU A 30 14.42 -6.25 -8.28
CA GLU A 30 15.28 -6.75 -7.19
C GLU A 30 15.19 -8.29 -7.02
N GLY A 31 14.64 -8.98 -8.02
CA GLY A 31 14.66 -10.45 -8.14
C GLY A 31 13.52 -11.18 -7.41
N ALA A 32 12.46 -10.50 -7.01
CA ALA A 32 11.27 -11.15 -6.49
C ALA A 32 10.37 -11.67 -7.63
N SER A 33 9.69 -12.79 -7.40
CA SER A 33 8.50 -13.17 -8.17
C SER A 33 7.29 -12.43 -7.58
N VAL A 34 6.61 -11.60 -8.38
CA VAL A 34 5.57 -10.69 -7.88
C VAL A 34 4.19 -11.09 -8.36
N VAL A 35 3.26 -11.24 -7.44
CA VAL A 35 1.83 -11.40 -7.71
C VAL A 35 1.15 -10.03 -7.67
N LEU A 36 0.57 -9.61 -8.79
CA LEU A 36 -0.22 -8.39 -8.95
C LEU A 36 -1.68 -8.74 -8.68
N ALA A 37 -2.16 -8.48 -7.46
CA ALA A 37 -3.56 -8.73 -7.12
C ALA A 37 -4.40 -7.50 -7.47
N GLN A 38 -5.28 -7.62 -8.46
CA GLN A 38 -6.02 -6.50 -9.05
C GLN A 38 -7.45 -6.93 -9.40
N ARG A 39 -8.45 -6.06 -9.23
CA ARG A 39 -9.84 -6.35 -9.62
C ARG A 39 -10.02 -6.46 -11.12
N SER A 40 -9.45 -5.52 -11.86
CA SER A 40 -9.49 -5.50 -13.33
C SER A 40 -8.47 -6.48 -13.88
N ARG A 41 -8.95 -7.51 -14.58
CA ARG A 41 -8.11 -8.50 -15.23
C ARG A 41 -7.21 -7.87 -16.29
N ASP A 42 -7.78 -7.01 -17.13
CA ASP A 42 -7.04 -6.40 -18.26
C ASP A 42 -5.91 -5.49 -17.75
N GLU A 43 -6.16 -4.69 -16.68
CA GLU A 43 -5.10 -3.88 -16.05
C GLU A 43 -4.01 -4.77 -15.43
N GLY A 44 -4.39 -5.88 -14.81
CA GLY A 44 -3.45 -6.85 -14.25
C GLY A 44 -2.55 -7.46 -15.31
N GLU A 45 -3.13 -7.96 -16.40
CA GLU A 45 -2.40 -8.56 -17.53
C GLU A 45 -1.47 -7.56 -18.22
N ALA A 46 -1.90 -6.32 -18.37
CA ALA A 46 -1.06 -5.25 -18.93
C ALA A 46 0.15 -4.93 -18.03
N ALA A 47 -0.06 -4.86 -16.71
CA ALA A 47 1.00 -4.61 -15.74
C ALA A 47 1.99 -5.80 -15.66
N GLU A 48 1.49 -7.03 -15.70
CA GLU A 48 2.31 -8.24 -15.79
C GLU A 48 3.21 -8.21 -17.02
N ALA A 49 2.64 -7.92 -18.20
CA ALA A 49 3.39 -7.83 -19.44
C ALA A 49 4.47 -6.75 -19.39
N ALA A 50 4.19 -5.59 -18.78
CA ALA A 50 5.16 -4.52 -18.62
C ALA A 50 6.35 -4.93 -17.75
N ILE A 51 6.11 -5.58 -16.59
CA ILE A 51 7.17 -6.06 -15.70
C ILE A 51 8.00 -7.14 -16.38
N ARG A 52 7.37 -8.09 -17.08
CA ARG A 52 8.07 -9.15 -17.81
C ARG A 52 8.93 -8.60 -18.96
N THR A 53 8.42 -7.61 -19.67
CA THR A 53 9.18 -6.92 -20.74
C THR A 53 10.43 -6.22 -20.18
N ALA A 54 10.36 -5.72 -18.94
CA ALA A 54 11.50 -5.15 -18.24
C ALA A 54 12.47 -6.21 -17.64
N GLY A 55 12.20 -7.51 -17.86
CA GLY A 55 13.05 -8.62 -17.39
C GLY A 55 12.74 -9.11 -15.97
N GLY A 56 11.65 -8.63 -15.36
CA GLY A 56 11.17 -9.09 -14.06
C GLY A 56 10.22 -10.30 -14.16
N GLU A 57 9.90 -10.89 -13.01
CA GLU A 57 8.92 -11.97 -12.92
C GLU A 57 7.64 -11.47 -12.23
N ALA A 58 6.50 -11.57 -12.92
CA ALA A 58 5.20 -11.17 -12.39
C ALA A 58 4.09 -12.10 -12.88
N THR A 59 3.03 -12.22 -12.08
CA THR A 59 1.76 -12.90 -12.43
C THR A 59 0.60 -12.09 -11.91
N ALA A 60 -0.37 -11.78 -12.78
CA ALA A 60 -1.60 -11.10 -12.40
C ALA A 60 -2.64 -12.11 -11.88
N LEU A 61 -3.26 -11.78 -10.75
CA LEU A 61 -4.41 -12.50 -10.21
C LEU A 61 -5.58 -11.55 -9.98
N THR A 62 -6.77 -11.95 -10.42
CA THR A 62 -7.98 -11.19 -10.10
C THR A 62 -8.31 -11.36 -8.61
N CYS A 63 -8.44 -10.23 -7.90
CA CYS A 63 -8.75 -10.22 -6.48
C CYS A 63 -9.55 -8.97 -6.10
N ASP A 64 -10.67 -9.16 -5.42
CA ASP A 64 -11.35 -8.12 -4.65
C ASP A 64 -10.92 -8.26 -3.18
N VAL A 65 -10.25 -7.23 -2.66
CA VAL A 65 -9.75 -7.25 -1.27
C VAL A 65 -10.85 -7.12 -0.22
N ALA A 66 -12.05 -6.70 -0.61
CA ALA A 66 -13.22 -6.65 0.27
C ALA A 66 -13.94 -8.00 0.39
N ASP A 67 -13.57 -8.99 -0.42
CA ASP A 67 -14.14 -10.34 -0.41
C ASP A 67 -13.16 -11.34 0.21
N GLU A 68 -13.58 -12.02 1.28
CA GLU A 68 -12.72 -12.93 2.03
C GLU A 68 -12.27 -14.14 1.21
N ASP A 69 -13.18 -14.74 0.44
CA ASP A 69 -12.84 -15.91 -0.38
C ASP A 69 -11.90 -15.55 -1.52
N SER A 70 -12.06 -14.35 -2.08
CA SER A 70 -11.15 -13.81 -3.10
C SER A 70 -9.74 -13.61 -2.55
N VAL A 71 -9.60 -13.05 -1.34
CA VAL A 71 -8.29 -12.87 -0.69
C VAL A 71 -7.66 -14.22 -0.31
N ALA A 72 -8.45 -15.16 0.22
CA ALA A 72 -7.98 -16.52 0.51
C ALA A 72 -7.49 -17.23 -0.76
N GLY A 73 -8.26 -17.11 -1.85
CA GLY A 73 -7.93 -17.66 -3.17
C GLY A 73 -6.66 -17.05 -3.75
N MET A 74 -6.46 -15.74 -3.63
CA MET A 74 -5.22 -15.05 -4.05
C MET A 74 -3.98 -15.65 -3.37
N VAL A 75 -4.03 -15.82 -2.04
CA VAL A 75 -2.90 -16.40 -1.30
C VAL A 75 -2.70 -17.87 -1.67
N GLY A 76 -3.78 -18.66 -1.77
CA GLY A 76 -3.71 -20.07 -2.20
C GLY A 76 -3.08 -20.22 -3.58
N ARG A 77 -3.52 -19.44 -4.56
CA ARG A 77 -2.95 -19.45 -5.92
C ARG A 77 -1.49 -19.03 -5.96
N THR A 78 -1.08 -18.10 -5.10
CA THR A 78 0.34 -17.71 -4.98
C THR A 78 1.18 -18.89 -4.51
N LEU A 79 0.68 -19.68 -3.55
CA LEU A 79 1.38 -20.87 -3.08
C LEU A 79 1.41 -21.98 -4.13
N ASP A 80 0.33 -22.18 -4.89
CA ASP A 80 0.30 -23.16 -6.00
C ASP A 80 1.35 -22.81 -7.07
N LEU A 81 1.53 -21.52 -7.37
CA LEU A 81 2.45 -21.05 -8.42
C LEU A 81 3.92 -21.06 -7.97
N TYR A 82 4.17 -20.64 -6.73
CA TYR A 82 5.54 -20.32 -6.28
C TYR A 82 6.00 -21.11 -5.05
N GLY A 83 5.12 -21.85 -4.39
CA GLY A 83 5.42 -22.67 -3.21
C GLY A 83 5.74 -21.89 -1.94
N ARG A 84 5.66 -20.56 -1.97
CA ARG A 84 6.00 -19.69 -0.83
C ARG A 84 5.33 -18.32 -0.91
N LEU A 85 5.30 -17.63 0.23
CA LEU A 85 4.95 -16.21 0.33
C LEU A 85 5.86 -15.57 1.40
N ASP A 86 6.59 -14.53 1.03
CA ASP A 86 7.57 -13.86 1.88
C ASP A 86 7.19 -12.41 2.20
N VAL A 87 6.55 -11.74 1.23
CA VAL A 87 6.17 -10.33 1.37
C VAL A 87 4.71 -10.15 0.96
N LEU A 88 3.95 -9.42 1.78
CA LEU A 88 2.64 -8.89 1.40
C LEU A 88 2.67 -7.36 1.44
N VAL A 89 2.22 -6.71 0.38
CA VAL A 89 1.94 -5.27 0.36
C VAL A 89 0.43 -5.06 0.24
N ASN A 90 -0.20 -4.65 1.33
CA ASN A 90 -1.58 -4.19 1.36
C ASN A 90 -1.64 -2.75 0.84
N ASN A 91 -1.73 -2.60 -0.49
CA ASN A 91 -1.75 -1.30 -1.14
C ASN A 91 -3.14 -0.92 -1.70
N ALA A 92 -3.98 -1.90 -2.03
CA ALA A 92 -5.33 -1.62 -2.51
C ALA A 92 -6.06 -0.67 -1.56
N GLY A 93 -6.66 0.38 -2.11
CA GLY A 93 -7.36 1.38 -1.32
C GLY A 93 -8.22 2.28 -2.19
N THR A 94 -9.19 2.93 -1.57
CA THR A 94 -10.10 3.89 -2.18
C THR A 94 -10.35 5.05 -1.22
N GLY A 95 -10.88 6.14 -1.75
CA GLY A 95 -11.27 7.29 -0.96
C GLY A 95 -12.65 7.82 -1.33
N VAL A 96 -13.14 8.72 -0.51
CA VAL A 96 -14.29 9.57 -0.75
C VAL A 96 -13.95 10.96 -0.22
N ALA A 97 -14.28 11.98 -0.99
CA ALA A 97 -14.15 13.36 -0.58
C ALA A 97 -15.58 13.95 -0.42
N GLU A 98 -16.05 14.00 0.81
CA GLU A 98 -17.41 14.43 1.11
C GLU A 98 -17.47 15.14 2.47
N HIS A 99 -18.32 16.16 2.59
CA HIS A 99 -18.57 16.78 3.87
C HIS A 99 -19.26 15.77 4.81
N ILE A 100 -18.91 15.79 6.10
CA ILE A 100 -19.40 14.78 7.05
C ILE A 100 -20.93 14.75 7.14
N THR A 101 -21.61 15.88 6.90
CA THR A 101 -23.08 15.98 6.92
C THR A 101 -23.75 15.30 5.73
N ASP A 102 -23.03 15.12 4.62
CA ASP A 102 -23.55 14.64 3.34
C ASP A 102 -23.05 13.22 3.00
N LEU A 103 -22.17 12.69 3.84
CA LEU A 103 -21.57 11.38 3.66
C LEU A 103 -22.61 10.26 3.57
N SER A 104 -22.62 9.54 2.45
CA SER A 104 -23.46 8.36 2.29
C SER A 104 -22.94 7.18 3.11
N TRP A 105 -23.87 6.36 3.65
CA TRP A 105 -23.46 5.16 4.40
C TRP A 105 -22.87 4.06 3.51
N ASP A 106 -23.18 4.06 2.22
CA ASP A 106 -22.59 3.14 1.25
C ASP A 106 -21.14 3.51 0.93
N ASP A 107 -20.81 4.80 0.82
CA ASP A 107 -19.44 5.25 0.69
C ASP A 107 -18.60 4.92 1.92
N TYR A 108 -19.16 5.13 3.12
CA TYR A 108 -18.53 4.69 4.36
C TYR A 108 -18.19 3.19 4.31
N ARG A 109 -19.16 2.32 4.02
CA ARG A 109 -18.95 0.88 3.96
C ARG A 109 -17.88 0.53 2.91
N ARG A 110 -18.00 1.04 1.71
CA ARG A 110 -17.05 0.79 0.62
C ARG A 110 -15.61 1.15 1.01
N VAL A 111 -15.41 2.31 1.65
CA VAL A 111 -14.05 2.74 2.07
C VAL A 111 -13.53 1.85 3.21
N ILE A 112 -14.35 1.52 4.19
CA ILE A 112 -13.93 0.71 5.33
C ILE A 112 -13.68 -0.74 4.90
N ASP A 113 -14.54 -1.34 4.08
CA ASP A 113 -14.39 -2.72 3.62
C ASP A 113 -13.10 -2.89 2.79
N ILE A 114 -12.78 -1.92 1.93
CA ILE A 114 -11.56 -1.98 1.11
C ILE A 114 -10.32 -1.64 1.95
N ASN A 115 -10.31 -0.48 2.64
CA ASN A 115 -9.09 0.05 3.24
C ASN A 115 -8.72 -0.64 4.56
N VAL A 116 -9.70 -1.07 5.33
CA VAL A 116 -9.53 -1.72 6.64
C VAL A 116 -9.75 -3.22 6.52
N GLY A 117 -10.89 -3.62 5.97
CA GLY A 117 -11.22 -5.02 5.73
C GLY A 117 -10.14 -5.72 4.88
N GLY A 118 -9.78 -5.13 3.76
CA GLY A 118 -8.75 -5.67 2.86
C GLY A 118 -7.39 -5.84 3.55
N VAL A 119 -6.97 -4.88 4.39
CA VAL A 119 -5.72 -4.98 5.17
C VAL A 119 -5.80 -6.13 6.19
N LEU A 120 -6.92 -6.28 6.89
CA LEU A 120 -7.12 -7.36 7.86
C LEU A 120 -7.13 -8.73 7.18
N LEU A 121 -7.87 -8.88 6.08
CA LEU A 121 -7.96 -10.13 5.33
C LEU A 121 -6.60 -10.51 4.71
N GLY A 122 -5.92 -9.56 4.04
CA GLY A 122 -4.58 -9.79 3.49
C GLY A 122 -3.60 -10.23 4.57
N THR A 123 -3.55 -9.50 5.68
CA THR A 123 -2.69 -9.83 6.83
C THR A 123 -3.03 -11.20 7.41
N LYS A 124 -4.31 -11.51 7.61
CA LYS A 124 -4.79 -12.81 8.13
C LYS A 124 -4.28 -13.99 7.30
N TYR A 125 -4.50 -13.94 6.00
CA TYR A 125 -4.16 -15.07 5.12
C TYR A 125 -2.67 -15.18 4.84
N ALA A 126 -1.96 -14.07 4.64
CA ALA A 126 -0.50 -14.08 4.48
C ALA A 126 0.21 -14.54 5.75
N ALA A 127 -0.15 -13.98 6.92
CA ALA A 127 0.46 -14.38 8.19
C ALA A 127 0.24 -15.86 8.52
N ARG A 128 -0.93 -16.43 8.20
CA ARG A 128 -1.17 -17.88 8.36
C ARG A 128 -0.14 -18.71 7.58
N GLN A 129 0.14 -18.34 6.34
CA GLN A 129 1.11 -19.05 5.50
C GLN A 129 2.55 -18.82 5.96
N MET A 130 2.89 -17.59 6.32
CA MET A 130 4.21 -17.27 6.86
C MET A 130 4.49 -18.03 8.17
N LYS A 131 3.49 -18.18 9.06
CA LYS A 131 3.59 -19.00 10.27
C LYS A 131 3.81 -20.48 9.95
N VAL A 132 3.02 -21.06 9.04
CA VAL A 132 3.14 -22.47 8.64
C VAL A 132 4.53 -22.74 8.02
N SER A 133 5.05 -21.82 7.23
CA SER A 133 6.37 -21.95 6.61
C SER A 133 7.53 -21.89 7.61
N GLY A 134 7.35 -21.24 8.76
CA GLY A 134 8.39 -21.01 9.77
C GLY A 134 9.55 -20.11 9.33
N ARG A 135 9.45 -19.47 8.14
CA ARG A 135 10.52 -18.62 7.60
C ARG A 135 10.40 -17.14 7.99
N GLY A 136 9.31 -16.79 8.70
CA GLY A 136 8.97 -15.39 8.93
C GLY A 136 8.39 -14.72 7.68
N GLY A 137 8.47 -13.39 7.60
CA GLY A 137 7.99 -12.62 6.47
C GLY A 137 7.92 -11.12 6.73
N SER A 138 7.48 -10.36 5.72
CA SER A 138 7.25 -8.93 5.82
C SER A 138 5.86 -8.55 5.29
N ILE A 139 5.08 -7.84 6.10
CA ILE A 139 3.80 -7.27 5.73
C ILE A 139 3.93 -5.75 5.74
N ILE A 140 3.57 -5.10 4.64
CA ILE A 140 3.69 -3.66 4.44
C ILE A 140 2.30 -3.11 4.13
N ASN A 141 1.81 -2.23 4.97
CA ASN A 141 0.50 -1.59 4.78
C ASN A 141 0.69 -0.18 4.21
N ILE A 142 0.06 0.12 3.08
CA ILE A 142 0.08 1.49 2.55
C ILE A 142 -1.03 2.29 3.23
N SER A 143 -0.60 3.13 4.17
CA SER A 143 -1.42 4.08 4.89
C SER A 143 -1.52 5.41 4.13
N SER A 144 -1.51 6.52 4.83
CA SER A 144 -1.47 7.89 4.32
C SER A 144 -1.06 8.84 5.44
N ILE A 145 -0.49 10.01 5.11
CA ILE A 145 -0.36 11.10 6.08
C ILE A 145 -1.73 11.50 6.66
N GLN A 146 -2.83 11.29 5.95
CA GLN A 146 -4.18 11.55 6.47
C GLN A 146 -4.57 10.63 7.62
N GLY A 147 -3.86 9.54 7.86
CA GLY A 147 -4.02 8.72 9.07
C GLY A 147 -3.47 9.38 10.34
N VAL A 148 -2.74 10.50 10.23
CA VAL A 148 -2.16 11.27 11.35
C VAL A 148 -2.40 12.77 11.23
N LEU A 149 -2.65 13.28 10.01
CA LEU A 149 -2.91 14.69 9.73
C LEU A 149 -4.25 14.83 9.01
N PRO A 150 -5.25 15.50 9.61
CA PRO A 150 -6.58 15.62 8.99
C PRO A 150 -6.55 16.56 7.77
N LEU A 151 -7.31 16.19 6.73
CA LEU A 151 -7.65 17.06 5.61
C LEU A 151 -9.17 17.26 5.55
N ARG A 152 -9.61 18.35 4.90
CA ARG A 152 -11.03 18.66 4.76
C ARG A 152 -11.74 17.57 3.95
N GLN A 153 -13.02 17.33 4.25
CA GLN A 153 -13.91 16.41 3.51
C GLN A 153 -13.36 14.97 3.38
N SER A 154 -12.55 14.52 4.33
CA SER A 154 -11.83 13.24 4.26
C SER A 154 -12.07 12.37 5.49
N ALA A 155 -13.13 12.58 6.25
CA ALA A 155 -13.32 11.94 7.54
C ALA A 155 -13.22 10.42 7.50
N VAL A 156 -13.88 9.75 6.55
CA VAL A 156 -13.88 8.29 6.44
C VAL A 156 -12.52 7.78 5.95
N TYR A 157 -11.95 8.43 4.94
CA TYR A 157 -10.63 8.04 4.44
C TYR A 157 -9.55 8.19 5.53
N ALA A 158 -9.50 9.35 6.19
CA ALA A 158 -8.56 9.61 7.29
C ALA A 158 -8.76 8.60 8.43
N GLY A 159 -10.00 8.36 8.84
CA GLY A 159 -10.34 7.35 9.85
C GLY A 159 -9.87 5.95 9.45
N SER A 160 -10.09 5.55 8.18
CA SER A 160 -9.63 4.26 7.67
C SER A 160 -8.10 4.12 7.72
N LYS A 161 -7.36 5.19 7.37
CA LYS A 161 -5.88 5.18 7.40
C LYS A 161 -5.32 5.27 8.82
N GLY A 162 -6.02 5.96 9.74
CA GLY A 162 -5.73 5.89 11.19
C GLY A 162 -5.92 4.48 11.75
N ALA A 163 -6.99 3.78 11.34
CA ALA A 163 -7.19 2.38 11.69
C ALA A 163 -6.06 1.50 11.17
N VAL A 164 -5.62 1.66 9.91
CA VAL A 164 -4.48 0.91 9.34
C VAL A 164 -3.20 1.13 10.16
N ASN A 165 -2.94 2.35 10.65
CA ASN A 165 -1.77 2.64 11.48
C ASN A 165 -1.78 1.81 12.76
N LEU A 166 -2.91 1.78 13.48
CA LEU A 166 -3.02 1.04 14.73
C LEU A 166 -3.08 -0.48 14.51
N ILE A 167 -3.76 -0.96 13.46
CA ILE A 167 -3.76 -2.37 13.04
C ILE A 167 -2.33 -2.83 12.75
N THR A 168 -1.51 -2.00 12.12
CA THR A 168 -0.10 -2.31 11.87
C THR A 168 0.67 -2.57 13.16
N GLN A 169 0.53 -1.68 14.14
CA GLN A 169 1.20 -1.83 15.45
C GLN A 169 0.71 -3.07 16.20
N GLN A 170 -0.60 -3.29 16.24
CA GLN A 170 -1.19 -4.43 16.91
C GLN A 170 -0.75 -5.75 16.27
N THR A 171 -0.83 -5.85 14.95
CA THR A 171 -0.43 -7.09 14.25
C THR A 171 1.08 -7.32 14.27
N ALA A 172 1.90 -6.27 14.37
CA ALA A 172 3.33 -6.41 14.62
C ALA A 172 3.62 -7.06 15.97
N ALA A 173 2.89 -6.64 17.02
CA ALA A 173 3.01 -7.24 18.36
C ALA A 173 2.57 -8.72 18.36
N ASP A 174 1.48 -9.04 17.67
CA ASP A 174 0.94 -10.40 17.62
C ASP A 174 1.82 -11.37 16.79
N LEU A 175 2.49 -10.88 15.76
CA LEU A 175 3.17 -11.69 14.76
C LEU A 175 4.70 -11.75 14.93
N GLY A 176 5.27 -10.85 15.72
CA GLY A 176 6.73 -10.76 15.91
C GLY A 176 7.37 -12.04 16.44
N CYS A 177 6.69 -12.78 17.31
CA CYS A 177 7.18 -14.08 17.82
C CYS A 177 7.30 -15.18 16.73
N PHE A 178 6.71 -14.96 15.54
CA PHE A 178 6.84 -15.85 14.38
C PHE A 178 7.87 -15.34 13.36
N GLY A 179 8.65 -14.30 13.69
CA GLY A 179 9.59 -13.66 12.76
C GLY A 179 8.91 -12.88 11.64
N ILE A 180 7.62 -12.53 11.79
CA ILE A 180 6.87 -11.74 10.80
C ILE A 180 6.89 -10.29 11.23
N ARG A 181 7.43 -9.43 10.38
CA ARG A 181 7.44 -7.98 10.58
C ARG A 181 6.22 -7.34 9.92
N VAL A 182 5.59 -6.38 10.58
CA VAL A 182 4.46 -5.64 10.03
C VAL A 182 4.73 -4.15 10.18
N ASN A 183 4.75 -3.41 9.08
CA ASN A 183 5.02 -1.98 9.07
C ASN A 183 4.05 -1.23 8.15
N ALA A 184 3.90 0.06 8.35
CA ALA A 184 3.12 0.91 7.46
C ALA A 184 4.02 1.98 6.81
N ILE A 185 3.70 2.31 5.56
CA ILE A 185 4.18 3.50 4.87
C ILE A 185 3.01 4.47 4.80
N ALA A 186 3.25 5.72 5.16
CA ALA A 186 2.28 6.81 5.04
C ALA A 186 2.76 7.81 3.99
N PRO A 187 2.33 7.67 2.72
CA PRO A 187 2.63 8.63 1.68
C PRO A 187 2.02 10.00 1.98
N GLY A 188 2.76 11.07 1.62
CA GLY A 188 2.25 12.42 1.56
C GLY A 188 1.52 12.71 0.25
N TYR A 189 1.73 13.91 -0.28
CA TYR A 189 1.18 14.32 -1.57
C TYR A 189 1.97 13.70 -2.71
N ILE A 190 1.48 12.59 -3.25
CA ILE A 190 2.05 11.87 -4.39
C ILE A 190 1.33 12.28 -5.66
N ASP A 191 2.07 12.63 -6.71
CA ASP A 191 1.54 12.99 -8.02
C ASP A 191 0.92 11.75 -8.70
N ASN A 192 -0.38 11.56 -8.48
CA ASN A 192 -1.15 10.44 -8.98
C ASN A 192 -2.64 10.79 -9.17
N GLU A 193 -3.39 9.90 -9.81
CA GLU A 193 -4.81 10.10 -10.09
C GLU A 193 -5.65 10.37 -8.83
N MET A 194 -5.36 9.68 -7.72
CA MET A 194 -6.13 9.84 -6.48
C MET A 194 -6.00 11.27 -5.94
N MET A 195 -4.79 11.82 -5.95
CA MET A 195 -4.54 13.20 -5.52
C MET A 195 -5.24 14.21 -6.45
N HIS A 196 -5.11 14.03 -7.76
CA HIS A 196 -5.75 14.92 -8.73
C HIS A 196 -7.28 14.86 -8.60
N SER A 197 -7.86 13.66 -8.48
CA SER A 197 -9.30 13.47 -8.28
C SER A 197 -9.80 14.14 -6.99
N TYR A 198 -9.07 13.98 -5.88
CA TYR A 198 -9.40 14.63 -4.62
C TYR A 198 -9.46 16.16 -4.79
N HIS A 199 -8.40 16.78 -5.34
CA HIS A 199 -8.37 18.23 -5.51
C HIS A 199 -9.43 18.75 -6.49
N THR A 200 -9.82 17.96 -7.48
CA THR A 200 -10.91 18.30 -8.40
C THR A 200 -12.27 18.31 -7.68
N LEU A 201 -12.46 17.42 -6.71
CA LEU A 201 -13.72 17.32 -5.95
C LEU A 201 -13.86 18.41 -4.86
N VAL A 202 -12.75 18.79 -4.22
CA VAL A 202 -12.79 19.67 -3.03
C VAL A 202 -12.46 21.13 -3.35
N SER A 203 -12.14 21.50 -4.59
CA SER A 203 -11.71 22.84 -4.97
C SER A 203 -12.28 23.29 -6.31
N GLU A 204 -12.80 24.51 -6.38
CA GLU A 204 -13.17 25.15 -7.64
C GLU A 204 -11.94 25.50 -8.52
N THR A 205 -10.76 25.54 -7.92
CA THR A 205 -9.48 25.81 -8.60
C THR A 205 -8.45 24.72 -8.30
N PRO A 206 -8.60 23.50 -8.87
CA PRO A 206 -7.74 22.36 -8.56
C PRO A 206 -6.24 22.63 -8.72
N GLY A 207 -5.85 23.37 -9.75
CA GLY A 207 -4.44 23.73 -10.00
C GLY A 207 -3.85 24.62 -8.90
N ALA A 208 -4.62 25.57 -8.35
CA ALA A 208 -4.20 26.38 -7.21
C ALA A 208 -4.11 25.53 -5.93
N ALA A 209 -5.03 24.60 -5.72
CA ALA A 209 -5.02 23.69 -4.58
C ALA A 209 -3.79 22.75 -4.62
N ILE A 210 -3.44 22.21 -5.78
CA ILE A 210 -2.22 21.40 -5.96
C ILE A 210 -0.97 22.24 -5.74
N SER A 211 -0.95 23.49 -6.22
CA SER A 211 0.17 24.41 -5.98
C SER A 211 0.33 24.73 -4.48
N ALA A 212 -0.76 24.94 -3.77
CA ALA A 212 -0.75 25.14 -2.32
C ALA A 212 -0.26 23.89 -1.57
N ALA A 213 -0.72 22.69 -1.98
CA ALA A 213 -0.21 21.42 -1.45
C ALA A 213 1.30 21.28 -1.65
N ARG A 214 1.82 21.62 -2.84
CA ARG A 214 3.26 21.65 -3.10
C ARG A 214 3.99 22.64 -2.19
N GLY A 215 3.42 23.82 -1.95
CA GLY A 215 3.98 24.84 -1.05
C GLY A 215 4.07 24.39 0.41
N SER A 216 3.26 23.41 0.83
CA SER A 216 3.32 22.83 2.17
C SER A 216 4.35 21.72 2.33
N ILE A 217 5.04 21.31 1.27
CA ILE A 217 6.05 20.26 1.30
C ILE A 217 7.44 20.88 1.47
N VAL A 218 8.16 20.51 2.52
CA VAL A 218 9.50 21.05 2.81
C VAL A 218 10.50 20.82 1.66
N LEU A 219 10.41 19.65 0.98
CA LEU A 219 11.24 19.36 -0.19
C LEU A 219 10.80 20.10 -1.48
N GLY A 220 9.73 20.91 -1.45
CA GLY A 220 9.28 21.79 -2.53
C GLY A 220 8.73 21.11 -3.78
N ARG A 221 8.49 19.79 -3.73
CA ARG A 221 7.92 19.01 -4.83
C ARG A 221 6.87 17.99 -4.35
N LEU A 222 5.97 17.64 -5.22
CA LEU A 222 5.16 16.44 -5.02
C LEU A 222 6.06 15.21 -5.03
N GLY A 223 5.67 14.18 -4.26
CA GLY A 223 6.29 12.87 -4.36
C GLY A 223 5.87 12.17 -5.65
N THR A 224 6.68 11.23 -6.09
CA THR A 224 6.38 10.29 -7.16
C THR A 224 6.03 8.93 -6.59
N THR A 225 5.48 8.03 -7.40
CA THR A 225 5.24 6.65 -6.99
C THR A 225 6.55 5.92 -6.63
N ASP A 226 7.66 6.27 -7.27
CA ASP A 226 8.99 5.72 -6.99
C ASP A 226 9.54 6.16 -5.63
N ASP A 227 9.16 7.34 -5.13
CA ASP A 227 9.51 7.78 -3.77
C ASP A 227 8.92 6.84 -2.70
N ILE A 228 7.86 6.07 -3.04
CA ILE A 228 7.24 5.07 -2.16
C ILE A 228 7.83 3.66 -2.39
N ALA A 229 8.22 3.34 -3.62
CA ALA A 229 8.78 2.03 -3.95
C ALA A 229 10.12 1.75 -3.24
N GLY A 230 10.96 2.77 -3.03
CA GLY A 230 12.21 2.65 -2.29
C GLY A 230 12.01 2.23 -0.82
N PRO A 231 11.24 2.97 -0.03
CA PRO A 231 10.85 2.58 1.33
C PRO A 231 10.16 1.21 1.42
N ALA A 232 9.31 0.85 0.45
CA ALA A 232 8.69 -0.46 0.40
C ALA A 232 9.74 -1.58 0.22
N LEU A 233 10.73 -1.38 -0.65
CA LEU A 233 11.84 -2.30 -0.81
C LEU A 233 12.67 -2.44 0.47
N PHE A 234 12.98 -1.34 1.15
CA PHE A 234 13.67 -1.38 2.45
C PHE A 234 12.88 -2.25 3.44
N LEU A 235 11.58 -2.01 3.59
CA LEU A 235 10.74 -2.77 4.53
C LEU A 235 10.55 -4.23 4.13
N ALA A 236 10.59 -4.56 2.84
CA ALA A 236 10.52 -5.93 2.34
C ALA A 236 11.83 -6.72 2.60
N SER A 237 12.97 -6.06 2.53
CA SER A 237 14.29 -6.70 2.58
C SER A 237 14.82 -6.96 3.99
N SER A 238 15.97 -7.64 4.07
CA SER A 238 16.72 -7.86 5.31
C SER A 238 17.30 -6.58 5.91
N ASP A 239 17.39 -5.49 5.14
CA ASP A 239 17.87 -4.19 5.63
C ASP A 239 17.00 -3.64 6.77
N SER A 240 15.75 -4.11 6.87
CA SER A 240 14.79 -3.76 7.92
C SER A 240 14.53 -4.88 8.93
N ALA A 241 15.48 -5.80 9.11
CA ALA A 241 15.30 -6.99 9.98
C ALA A 241 14.90 -6.66 11.41
N TYR A 242 15.25 -5.46 11.92
CA TYR A 242 14.90 -5.02 13.28
C TYR A 242 13.84 -3.90 13.29
N VAL A 243 13.04 -3.79 12.18
CA VAL A 243 11.99 -2.77 12.04
C VAL A 243 10.63 -3.46 11.96
N THR A 244 9.80 -3.28 12.99
CA THR A 244 8.42 -3.76 13.02
C THR A 244 7.55 -2.82 13.85
N GLY A 245 6.26 -2.71 13.53
CA GLY A 245 5.30 -1.81 14.18
C GLY A 245 5.48 -0.32 13.85
N THR A 246 6.34 0.03 12.88
CA THR A 246 6.59 1.43 12.53
C THR A 246 5.55 1.98 11.55
N LEU A 247 5.28 3.28 11.69
CA LEU A 247 4.64 4.11 10.68
C LEU A 247 5.73 4.98 10.04
N MET A 248 6.13 4.65 8.82
CA MET A 248 7.14 5.41 8.08
C MET A 248 6.45 6.50 7.24
N LEU A 249 6.65 7.75 7.62
CA LEU A 249 6.17 8.89 6.84
C LEU A 249 7.08 9.09 5.62
N VAL A 250 6.47 9.17 4.43
CA VAL A 250 7.16 9.45 3.16
C VAL A 250 6.40 10.58 2.48
N ASP A 251 6.60 11.79 2.98
CA ASP A 251 5.74 12.95 2.74
C ASP A 251 6.51 14.21 2.33
N GLY A 252 7.83 14.12 2.13
CA GLY A 252 8.68 15.27 1.80
C GLY A 252 8.73 16.32 2.91
N GLY A 253 8.38 15.95 4.15
CA GLY A 253 8.35 16.84 5.30
C GLY A 253 7.06 17.67 5.43
N SER A 254 5.99 17.31 4.71
CA SER A 254 4.73 18.07 4.78
C SER A 254 4.13 18.10 6.19
N GLN A 255 4.33 17.05 6.99
CA GLN A 255 3.87 17.05 8.39
C GLN A 255 4.66 18.01 9.29
N THR A 256 5.89 18.35 8.95
CA THR A 256 6.75 19.21 9.78
C THR A 256 6.60 20.69 9.43
N HIS A 257 5.95 21.04 8.32
CA HIS A 257 5.86 22.43 7.81
C HIS A 257 5.13 23.36 8.78
N GLY A 258 4.16 22.88 9.55
CA GLY A 258 3.48 23.70 10.58
C GLY A 258 4.35 24.13 11.78
N ALA A 259 5.59 23.63 11.88
CA ALA A 259 6.51 23.95 12.96
C ALA A 259 7.52 25.08 12.59
N ILE A 260 7.50 25.57 11.33
CA ILE A 260 8.52 26.50 10.79
C ILE A 260 7.92 27.85 10.36
N ALA A 261 6.61 28.04 10.52
CA ALA A 261 5.93 29.30 10.18
C ALA A 261 5.97 30.32 11.33
#